data_c7236d1218b658c9885337643c936d77
#
_entry.id   c7236d1218b658c9885337643c936d77
#
_cell.length_a   1.000
_cell.length_b   1.000
_cell.length_c   1.000
_cell.angle_alpha   90.00
_cell.angle_beta   90.00
_cell.angle_gamma   90.00
#
_symmetry.space_group_name_H-M   'P 1'
#
loop_
_entity.id
_entity.type
_entity.pdbx_description
1 polymer ?
#
loop_
_entity_poly.entity_id
_entity_poly.type
_entity_poly.pdbx_seq_one_letter_code
_entity_poly.pdbx_strand_id
1 'polypeptide(L)' 'VKLSARNRLCGKVARITRGSVNADVVIDLPGGATISAIITLDSLDSLALTEGSRACAVFKAGSVILGVNA' A
#
# COMPACT_ATOMS: atom_id res chain seq x y z
N VAL A 1 15.98 -2.31 8.23
CA VAL A 1 16.21 -1.29 7.22
C VAL A 1 15.78 0.07 7.74
N LYS A 2 16.65 1.06 7.63
CA LYS A 2 16.32 2.43 7.98
C LYS A 2 15.88 3.17 6.74
N LEU A 3 14.73 3.83 6.83
CA LEU A 3 14.16 4.57 5.72
C LEU A 3 14.03 6.04 6.09
N SER A 4 14.12 6.92 5.11
CA SER A 4 13.87 8.34 5.30
C SER A 4 12.36 8.66 5.38
N ALA A 5 11.51 7.71 5.02
CA ALA A 5 10.07 7.89 5.09
C ALA A 5 9.61 7.91 6.55
N ARG A 6 8.67 8.81 6.86
CA ARG A 6 8.16 9.00 8.22
C ARG A 6 6.82 8.31 8.44
N ASN A 7 6.16 7.88 7.37
CA ASN A 7 4.85 7.25 7.47
C ASN A 7 4.97 5.78 7.13
N ARG A 8 4.44 4.94 8.01
CA ARG A 8 4.44 3.51 7.82
C ARG A 8 3.15 2.95 8.40
N LEU A 9 2.34 2.36 7.54
CA LEU A 9 1.04 1.80 7.93
C LEU A 9 1.02 0.34 7.50
N CYS A 10 0.86 -0.56 8.46
CA CYS A 10 0.88 -1.99 8.20
C CYS A 10 -0.50 -2.59 8.37
N GLY A 11 -0.83 -3.56 7.54
CA GLY A 11 -2.10 -4.25 7.58
C GLY A 11 -2.07 -5.51 6.73
N LYS A 12 -3.21 -5.89 6.21
CA LYS A 12 -3.34 -7.07 5.36
C LYS A 12 -3.80 -6.68 3.96
N VAL A 13 -3.24 -7.33 2.96
CA VAL A 13 -3.66 -7.13 1.58
C VAL A 13 -5.10 -7.64 1.44
N ALA A 14 -6.02 -6.72 1.14
CA ALA A 14 -7.43 -7.04 0.97
C ALA A 14 -7.74 -7.43 -0.47
N ARG A 15 -7.10 -6.78 -1.43
CA ARG A 15 -7.40 -7.00 -2.85
C ARG A 15 -6.22 -6.64 -3.72
N ILE A 16 -5.99 -7.45 -4.74
CA ILE A 16 -4.99 -7.19 -5.77
C ILE A 16 -5.71 -7.22 -7.12
N THR A 17 -5.57 -6.15 -7.88
CA THR A 17 -6.10 -6.07 -9.24
C THR A 17 -4.93 -5.89 -10.20
N ARG A 18 -4.66 -6.93 -11.01
CA ARG A 18 -3.56 -6.92 -11.96
C ARG A 18 -4.01 -6.22 -13.25
N GLY A 19 -3.20 -5.27 -13.70
CA GLY A 19 -3.32 -4.69 -15.02
C GLY A 19 -2.29 -5.30 -15.97
N SER A 20 -2.02 -4.60 -17.08
CA SER A 20 -1.04 -5.09 -18.07
C SER A 20 0.40 -4.80 -17.64
N VAL A 21 0.64 -3.75 -16.87
CA VAL A 21 1.98 -3.34 -16.44
C VAL A 21 2.05 -3.21 -14.93
N ASN A 22 1.00 -2.69 -14.31
CA ASN A 22 0.93 -2.40 -12.89
C ASN A 22 -0.18 -3.18 -12.23
N ALA A 23 -0.18 -3.19 -10.92
CA ALA A 23 -1.25 -3.75 -10.10
C ALA A 23 -1.69 -2.74 -9.07
N ASP A 24 -2.99 -2.71 -8.79
CA ASP A 24 -3.56 -1.99 -7.66
C ASP A 24 -3.60 -2.93 -6.47
N VAL A 25 -3.06 -2.50 -5.35
CA VAL A 25 -3.06 -3.28 -4.12
C VAL A 25 -3.75 -2.46 -3.04
N VAL A 26 -4.79 -3.02 -2.44
CA VAL A 26 -5.51 -2.40 -1.34
C VAL A 26 -5.13 -3.11 -0.06
N ILE A 27 -4.72 -2.34 0.93
CA ILE A 27 -4.33 -2.85 2.24
C ILE A 27 -5.37 -2.40 3.26
N ASP A 28 -5.92 -3.36 4.00
CA ASP A 28 -6.80 -3.07 5.12
C ASP A 28 -5.96 -2.77 6.35
N LEU A 29 -6.23 -1.63 6.96
CA LEU A 29 -5.54 -1.18 8.17
C LEU A 29 -6.41 -1.46 9.40
N PRO A 30 -5.80 -1.59 10.59
CA PRO A 30 -6.59 -1.68 11.82
C PRO A 30 -7.52 -0.48 11.95
N GLY A 31 -8.75 -0.71 12.39
CA GLY A 31 -9.73 0.34 12.56
C GLY A 31 -10.63 0.58 11.35
N GLY A 32 -10.48 -0.20 10.29
CA GLY A 32 -11.38 -0.15 9.13
C GLY A 32 -10.94 0.78 8.00
N ALA A 33 -9.82 1.48 8.16
CA ALA A 33 -9.27 2.29 7.07
C ALA A 33 -8.58 1.41 6.04
N THR A 34 -8.46 1.92 4.83
CA THR A 34 -7.72 1.23 3.76
C THR A 34 -6.71 2.18 3.14
N ILE A 35 -5.69 1.62 2.53
CA ILE A 35 -4.76 2.38 1.73
C ILE A 35 -4.57 1.65 0.40
N SER A 36 -4.53 2.42 -0.69
CA SER A 36 -4.36 1.89 -2.03
C SER A 36 -2.98 2.24 -2.54
N ALA A 37 -2.35 1.29 -3.20
CA ALA A 37 -1.04 1.48 -3.79
C ALA A 37 -1.04 0.94 -5.22
N ILE A 38 -0.29 1.60 -6.09
CA ILE A 38 -0.05 1.10 -7.44
C ILE A 38 1.41 0.72 -7.52
N ILE A 39 1.68 -0.54 -7.83
CA ILE A 39 3.05 -1.05 -7.97
C ILE A 39 3.16 -1.79 -9.30
N THR A 40 4.40 -2.01 -9.75
CA THR A 40 4.62 -2.78 -10.96
C THR A 40 4.31 -4.25 -10.70
N LEU A 41 3.97 -4.99 -11.76
CA LEU A 41 3.78 -6.44 -11.65
C LEU A 41 5.06 -7.13 -11.18
N ASP A 42 6.23 -6.64 -11.61
CA ASP A 42 7.50 -7.17 -11.13
C ASP A 42 7.66 -7.00 -9.61
N SER A 43 7.29 -5.84 -9.09
CA SER A 43 7.33 -5.60 -7.65
C SER A 43 6.36 -6.49 -6.90
N LEU A 44 5.15 -6.68 -7.46
CA LEU A 44 4.15 -7.56 -6.87
C LEU A 44 4.70 -8.98 -6.73
N ASP A 45 5.34 -9.48 -7.77
CA ASP A 45 5.90 -10.83 -7.78
C ASP A 45 7.12 -10.93 -6.87
N SER A 46 8.01 -9.92 -6.89
CA SER A 46 9.21 -9.91 -6.03
C SER A 46 8.85 -9.89 -4.55
N LEU A 47 7.79 -9.20 -4.19
CA LEU A 47 7.32 -9.13 -2.81
C LEU A 47 6.45 -10.34 -2.44
N ALA A 48 6.12 -11.17 -3.41
CA ALA A 48 5.29 -12.36 -3.23
C ALA A 48 3.95 -12.02 -2.53
N LEU A 49 3.35 -10.90 -2.92
CA LEU A 49 2.10 -10.46 -2.30
C LEU A 49 0.92 -11.26 -2.81
N THR A 50 0.08 -11.68 -1.89
CA THR A 50 -1.19 -12.33 -2.18
C THR A 50 -2.25 -11.74 -1.26
N GLU A 51 -3.51 -11.94 -1.59
CA GLU A 51 -4.60 -11.51 -0.71
C GLU A 51 -4.47 -12.24 0.63
N GLY A 52 -4.57 -11.48 1.72
CA GLY A 52 -4.35 -11.99 3.07
C GLY A 52 -2.92 -11.85 3.58
N SER A 53 -1.95 -11.54 2.72
CA SER A 53 -0.56 -11.28 3.13
C SER A 53 -0.49 -10.04 4.01
N ARG A 54 0.42 -10.04 4.96
CA ARG A 54 0.75 -8.83 5.68
C ARG A 54 1.62 -7.94 4.80
N ALA A 55 1.35 -6.65 4.82
CA ALA A 55 2.13 -5.68 4.06
C ALA A 55 2.10 -4.34 4.77
N CYS A 56 3.13 -3.53 4.53
CA CYS A 56 3.22 -2.19 5.08
C CYS A 56 3.33 -1.19 3.93
N ALA A 57 2.55 -0.12 4.01
CA ALA A 57 2.71 1.02 3.13
C ALA A 57 3.69 1.98 3.77
N VAL A 58 4.69 2.40 3.01
CA VAL A 58 5.74 3.31 3.46
C VAL A 58 5.76 4.50 2.52
N PHE A 59 5.63 5.71 3.05
CA PHE A 59 5.59 6.89 2.21
C PHE A 59 6.15 8.10 2.92
N LYS A 60 6.70 9.03 2.14
CA LYS A 60 7.27 10.25 2.68
C LYS A 60 6.19 11.22 3.11
N ALA A 61 6.48 11.99 4.15
CA ALA A 61 5.56 13.01 4.63
C ALA A 61 5.18 14.01 3.53
N GLY A 62 6.10 14.32 2.64
CA GLY A 62 5.84 15.24 1.53
C GLY A 62 4.88 14.71 0.48
N SER A 63 4.55 13.42 0.52
CA SER A 63 3.59 12.82 -0.41
C SER A 63 2.16 12.82 0.13
N VAL A 64 1.96 13.28 1.36
CA VAL A 64 0.64 13.28 2.00
C VAL A 64 -0.11 14.54 1.61
N ILE A 65 -1.34 14.37 1.15
CA ILE A 65 -2.25 15.46 0.83
C ILE A 65 -3.32 15.48 1.91
N LEU A 66 -3.58 16.66 2.45
CA LEU A 66 -4.58 16.80 3.49
C LEU A 66 -5.89 17.35 2.90
N GLY A 67 -6.99 16.94 3.47
CA GLY A 67 -8.28 17.47 3.13
C GLY A 67 -9.16 17.54 4.37
N VAL A 68 -10.20 18.35 4.30
CA VAL A 68 -11.21 18.44 5.34
C VAL A 68 -12.59 18.38 4.70
N ASN A 69 -13.56 17.97 5.46
CA ASN A 69 -14.96 18.04 5.02
C ASN A 69 -15.39 19.50 5.09
N ALA A 70 -15.85 20.02 3.97
CA ALA A 70 -16.32 21.40 3.89
C ALA A 70 -17.83 21.48 4.08
#